data_b02cde8075a744a30f3db8aaa36f7d1c
#
_entry.id   b02cde8075a744a30f3db8aaa36f7d1c
#
_cell.length_a   1.000
_cell.length_b   1.000
_cell.length_c   1.000
_cell.angle_alpha   90.00
_cell.angle_beta   90.00
_cell.angle_gamma   90.00
#
_symmetry.space_group_name_H-M   'P 1'
#
loop_
_entity.id
_entity.type
_entity.pdbx_description
1 polymer ?
#
loop_
_entity_poly.entity_id
_entity_poly.type
_entity_poly.pdbx_seq_one_letter_code
_entity_poly.pdbx_strand_id
1 'polypeptide(L)'
;MSQYTSPSLTAPEIPSIILPDGRKISYFTYGPSATSDNPSPPTIIYLHGFPMSGMEATHLDALAHQKGLRIIAPSRPGYSTSTPSPNFTILSVTSDLSNFLSALQISPFAILASSGGAPYALSLATVLAPSRLKGIAVFSGLYPLALGSQGMQWSPWLVYQLAYYTPSLLYSAFDVQVGRLARDVEKPERFEHAVMHQMQGRPEVDLNAMKDPGIKSAVIEGAREAVRVTSEGAMREGAVLGMEWGFRLEDVKVKTWIWHGGLDGQAPANMARAAGEKIPGAEVEVLEEEGHVSVVLKRREMALDRLKESLLDSP
;
A
#
# COMPACT_ATOMS: atom_id res chain seq x y z
N MET A 1 -50.97 0.39 16.63
CA MET A 1 -49.58 0.56 17.04
C MET A 1 -48.73 -0.12 15.98
N SER A 2 -48.24 0.65 15.03
CA SER A 2 -47.35 0.17 13.94
C SER A 2 -45.93 0.15 14.48
N GLN A 3 -45.29 -1.02 14.51
CA GLN A 3 -43.87 -1.15 14.88
C GLN A 3 -43.04 -0.67 13.69
N TYR A 4 -42.44 0.49 13.82
CA TYR A 4 -41.40 0.95 12.94
C TYR A 4 -40.14 0.13 13.26
N THR A 5 -39.86 -0.87 12.47
CA THR A 5 -38.53 -1.53 12.45
C THR A 5 -37.59 -0.63 11.68
N SER A 6 -36.68 0.02 12.39
CA SER A 6 -35.55 0.75 11.78
C SER A 6 -34.75 -0.23 10.93
N PRO A 7 -34.42 0.08 9.66
CA PRO A 7 -33.49 -0.73 8.89
C PRO A 7 -32.11 -0.62 9.58
N SER A 8 -31.56 -1.76 9.99
CA SER A 8 -30.17 -1.83 10.43
C SER A 8 -29.28 -1.47 9.22
N LEU A 9 -28.72 -0.28 9.21
CA LEU A 9 -27.64 0.10 8.30
C LEU A 9 -26.39 -0.68 8.69
N THR A 10 -26.33 -1.96 8.35
CA THR A 10 -25.07 -2.70 8.36
C THR A 10 -24.19 -2.07 7.29
N ALA A 11 -23.03 -1.54 7.71
CA ALA A 11 -22.02 -1.07 6.76
C ALA A 11 -21.77 -2.18 5.72
N PRO A 12 -21.60 -1.82 4.42
CA PRO A 12 -21.41 -2.82 3.37
C PRO A 12 -20.25 -3.75 3.72
N GLU A 13 -20.49 -5.05 3.54
CA GLU A 13 -19.47 -6.06 3.83
C GLU A 13 -18.30 -5.89 2.86
N ILE A 14 -17.07 -5.78 3.40
CA ILE A 14 -15.86 -5.65 2.58
C ILE A 14 -15.60 -7.00 1.92
N PRO A 15 -15.50 -7.07 0.58
CA PRO A 15 -15.22 -8.31 -0.12
C PRO A 15 -13.91 -8.94 0.35
N SER A 16 -13.88 -10.27 0.40
CA SER A 16 -12.70 -11.01 0.87
C SER A 16 -12.54 -12.34 0.14
N ILE A 17 -11.29 -12.83 0.08
CA ILE A 17 -10.93 -14.17 -0.41
C ILE A 17 -10.47 -14.99 0.78
N ILE A 18 -10.91 -16.25 0.84
CA ILE A 18 -10.41 -17.22 1.81
C ILE A 18 -9.14 -17.86 1.24
N LEU A 19 -8.06 -17.80 2.01
CA LEU A 19 -6.80 -18.44 1.71
C LEU A 19 -6.85 -19.95 2.00
N PRO A 20 -5.91 -20.75 1.45
CA PRO A 20 -5.88 -22.20 1.68
C PRO A 20 -5.78 -22.63 3.15
N ASP A 21 -5.26 -21.78 4.02
CA ASP A 21 -5.15 -22.01 5.48
C ASP A 21 -6.37 -21.52 6.29
N GLY A 22 -7.43 -21.06 5.61
CA GLY A 22 -8.66 -20.55 6.22
C GLY A 22 -8.63 -19.07 6.63
N ARG A 23 -7.47 -18.41 6.57
CA ARG A 23 -7.41 -16.95 6.74
C ARG A 23 -8.10 -16.25 5.57
N LYS A 24 -8.55 -15.02 5.78
CA LYS A 24 -9.14 -14.20 4.72
C LYS A 24 -8.29 -12.97 4.42
N ILE A 25 -8.28 -12.56 3.16
CA ILE A 25 -7.75 -11.29 2.69
C ILE A 25 -8.91 -10.44 2.17
N SER A 26 -9.18 -9.33 2.82
CA SER A 26 -10.14 -8.33 2.36
C SER A 26 -9.52 -7.43 1.30
N TYR A 27 -10.34 -6.87 0.40
CA TYR A 27 -9.85 -6.01 -0.66
C TYR A 27 -10.90 -4.96 -1.07
N PHE A 28 -10.43 -3.91 -1.71
CA PHE A 28 -11.24 -2.86 -2.33
C PHE A 28 -11.06 -2.89 -3.84
N THR A 29 -12.03 -2.38 -4.56
CA THR A 29 -11.98 -2.28 -6.02
C THR A 29 -12.32 -0.87 -6.46
N TYR A 30 -11.59 -0.38 -7.47
CA TYR A 30 -11.73 0.96 -8.03
C TYR A 30 -11.68 0.88 -9.54
N GLY A 31 -12.20 1.93 -10.21
CA GLY A 31 -12.36 1.94 -11.66
C GLY A 31 -13.54 1.08 -12.13
N PRO A 32 -13.68 0.85 -13.44
CA PRO A 32 -14.80 0.16 -14.02
C PRO A 32 -14.85 -1.32 -13.57
N SER A 33 -16.03 -1.77 -13.23
CA SER A 33 -16.32 -3.20 -13.03
C SER A 33 -16.26 -3.95 -14.37
N ALA A 34 -16.03 -5.26 -14.31
CA ALA A 34 -16.22 -6.13 -15.48
C ALA A 34 -17.68 -6.06 -15.95
N THR A 35 -17.88 -5.94 -17.25
CA THR A 35 -19.21 -5.91 -17.91
C THR A 35 -19.26 -6.96 -19.02
N SER A 36 -20.47 -7.18 -19.61
CA SER A 36 -20.60 -8.04 -20.80
C SER A 36 -19.71 -7.58 -21.97
N ASP A 37 -19.55 -6.27 -22.13
CA ASP A 37 -18.79 -5.67 -23.23
C ASP A 37 -17.28 -5.58 -22.94
N ASN A 38 -16.91 -5.61 -21.66
CA ASN A 38 -15.53 -5.65 -21.19
C ASN A 38 -15.40 -6.61 -20.00
N PRO A 39 -15.36 -7.92 -20.26
CA PRO A 39 -15.37 -8.92 -19.20
C PRO A 39 -14.05 -8.99 -18.40
N SER A 40 -12.97 -8.46 -18.96
CA SER A 40 -11.64 -8.48 -18.32
C SER A 40 -10.90 -7.16 -18.55
N PRO A 41 -11.27 -6.08 -17.85
CA PRO A 41 -10.56 -4.82 -17.96
C PRO A 41 -9.10 -4.98 -17.50
N PRO A 42 -8.13 -4.27 -18.13
CA PRO A 42 -6.75 -4.28 -17.69
C PRO A 42 -6.64 -4.00 -16.19
N THR A 43 -6.01 -4.91 -15.45
CA THR A 43 -6.07 -4.91 -13.99
C THR A 43 -4.74 -4.54 -13.36
N ILE A 44 -4.79 -3.60 -12.43
CA ILE A 44 -3.67 -3.19 -11.58
C ILE A 44 -3.95 -3.65 -10.15
N ILE A 45 -2.97 -4.29 -9.52
CA ILE A 45 -3.00 -4.60 -8.09
C ILE A 45 -2.33 -3.44 -7.35
N TYR A 46 -3.06 -2.82 -6.44
CA TYR A 46 -2.52 -1.76 -5.60
C TYR A 46 -2.05 -2.32 -4.26
N LEU A 47 -0.77 -2.12 -3.94
CA LEU A 47 -0.20 -2.53 -2.65
C LEU A 47 0.04 -1.30 -1.78
N HIS A 48 -0.76 -1.17 -0.75
CA HIS A 48 -0.84 0.00 0.13
C HIS A 48 0.45 0.25 0.93
N GLY A 49 0.66 1.51 1.36
CA GLY A 49 1.74 1.91 2.24
C GLY A 49 1.62 1.34 3.67
N PHE A 50 2.58 1.68 4.51
CA PHE A 50 2.58 1.37 5.94
C PHE A 50 2.27 2.62 6.76
N PRO A 51 1.37 2.59 7.74
CA PRO A 51 0.37 1.55 8.04
C PRO A 51 -0.99 1.91 7.43
N MET A 52 -1.23 1.49 6.19
CA MET A 52 -2.44 1.81 5.43
C MET A 52 -3.25 0.54 5.13
N SER A 53 -4.35 0.70 4.40
CA SER A 53 -5.18 -0.40 3.89
C SER A 53 -5.41 -0.26 2.39
N GLY A 54 -6.07 -1.23 1.77
CA GLY A 54 -6.47 -1.12 0.37
C GLY A 54 -7.34 0.10 0.04
N MET A 55 -7.94 0.73 1.04
CA MET A 55 -8.70 1.97 0.88
C MET A 55 -7.80 3.16 0.48
N GLU A 56 -6.50 3.10 0.72
CA GLU A 56 -5.55 4.11 0.23
C GLU A 56 -5.67 4.34 -1.28
N ALA A 57 -6.00 3.30 -2.07
CA ALA A 57 -6.12 3.43 -3.53
C ALA A 57 -7.30 4.30 -4.00
N THR A 58 -8.17 4.78 -3.12
CA THR A 58 -9.36 5.59 -3.48
C THR A 58 -9.01 6.84 -4.29
N HIS A 59 -7.80 7.42 -4.08
CA HIS A 59 -7.33 8.60 -4.84
C HIS A 59 -7.10 8.31 -6.34
N LEU A 60 -7.14 7.05 -6.75
CA LEU A 60 -6.95 6.61 -8.14
C LEU A 60 -8.29 6.30 -8.84
N ASP A 61 -9.42 6.23 -8.12
CA ASP A 61 -10.68 5.73 -8.66
C ASP A 61 -11.14 6.50 -9.92
N ALA A 62 -11.20 7.83 -9.84
CA ALA A 62 -11.61 8.66 -10.98
C ALA A 62 -10.67 8.49 -12.20
N LEU A 63 -9.35 8.44 -11.96
CA LEU A 63 -8.36 8.20 -13.03
C LEU A 63 -8.49 6.79 -13.62
N ALA A 64 -8.74 5.80 -12.78
CA ALA A 64 -8.96 4.43 -13.21
C ALA A 64 -10.19 4.30 -14.11
N HIS A 65 -11.30 4.96 -13.75
CA HIS A 65 -12.49 5.06 -14.61
C HIS A 65 -12.16 5.72 -15.94
N GLN A 66 -11.49 6.87 -15.92
CA GLN A 66 -11.11 7.61 -17.13
C GLN A 66 -10.24 6.79 -18.08
N LYS A 67 -9.31 5.99 -17.51
CA LYS A 67 -8.36 5.18 -18.29
C LYS A 67 -8.87 3.78 -18.62
N GLY A 68 -10.04 3.40 -18.14
CA GLY A 68 -10.60 2.04 -18.32
C GLY A 68 -9.78 0.95 -17.63
N LEU A 69 -9.16 1.28 -16.49
CA LEU A 69 -8.35 0.38 -15.67
C LEU A 69 -9.14 -0.09 -14.45
N ARG A 70 -9.07 -1.37 -14.15
CA ARG A 70 -9.56 -1.92 -12.89
C ARG A 70 -8.42 -1.94 -11.86
N ILE A 71 -8.66 -1.41 -10.67
CA ILE A 71 -7.71 -1.49 -9.56
C ILE A 71 -8.28 -2.41 -8.49
N ILE A 72 -7.50 -3.38 -8.04
CA ILE A 72 -7.82 -4.25 -6.92
C ILE A 72 -6.77 -4.02 -5.84
N ALA A 73 -7.22 -3.64 -4.65
CA ALA A 73 -6.38 -3.23 -3.55
C ALA A 73 -6.59 -4.15 -2.34
N PRO A 74 -5.84 -5.27 -2.22
CA PRO A 74 -5.90 -6.12 -1.04
C PRO A 74 -5.35 -5.40 0.19
N SER A 75 -5.99 -5.59 1.33
CA SER A 75 -5.45 -5.23 2.63
C SER A 75 -4.60 -6.39 3.16
N ARG A 76 -3.33 -6.14 3.48
CA ARG A 76 -2.40 -7.18 3.97
C ARG A 76 -2.90 -7.83 5.26
N PRO A 77 -2.35 -9.01 5.68
CA PRO A 77 -2.78 -9.70 6.89
C PRO A 77 -2.81 -8.81 8.14
N GLY A 78 -3.94 -8.79 8.84
CA GLY A 78 -4.14 -7.98 10.05
C GLY A 78 -4.54 -6.53 9.81
N TYR A 79 -4.71 -6.12 8.56
CA TYR A 79 -5.25 -4.80 8.18
C TYR A 79 -6.72 -4.91 7.76
N SER A 80 -7.50 -3.86 8.00
CA SER A 80 -8.93 -3.84 7.69
C SER A 80 -9.64 -5.03 8.33
N THR A 81 -10.30 -5.87 7.55
CA THR A 81 -10.93 -7.12 8.00
C THR A 81 -10.14 -8.38 7.60
N SER A 82 -8.90 -8.23 7.12
CA SER A 82 -8.01 -9.36 6.83
C SER A 82 -7.54 -10.05 8.10
N THR A 83 -7.53 -11.39 8.09
CA THR A 83 -7.07 -12.18 9.25
C THR A 83 -5.57 -11.94 9.49
N PRO A 84 -5.15 -11.66 10.73
CA PRO A 84 -3.73 -11.56 11.06
C PRO A 84 -2.96 -12.82 10.71
N SER A 85 -1.69 -12.68 10.31
CA SER A 85 -0.77 -13.81 10.08
C SER A 85 0.10 -14.04 11.31
N PRO A 86 0.12 -15.24 11.91
CA PRO A 86 0.98 -15.53 13.04
C PRO A 86 2.47 -15.48 12.65
N ASN A 87 2.79 -15.86 11.42
CA ASN A 87 4.14 -15.91 10.85
C ASN A 87 4.32 -14.80 9.79
N PHE A 88 4.12 -13.54 10.18
CA PHE A 88 4.19 -12.40 9.26
C PHE A 88 5.65 -12.16 8.84
N THR A 89 5.96 -12.38 7.56
CA THR A 89 7.22 -12.03 6.88
C THR A 89 6.91 -11.48 5.50
N ILE A 90 7.87 -10.82 4.84
CA ILE A 90 7.67 -10.38 3.45
C ILE A 90 7.29 -11.57 2.56
N LEU A 91 8.01 -12.69 2.68
CA LEU A 91 7.78 -13.88 1.86
C LEU A 91 6.44 -14.58 2.16
N SER A 92 6.00 -14.62 3.43
CA SER A 92 4.70 -15.21 3.76
C SER A 92 3.54 -14.38 3.19
N VAL A 93 3.63 -13.05 3.27
CA VAL A 93 2.65 -12.16 2.65
C VAL A 93 2.67 -12.25 1.13
N THR A 94 3.86 -12.42 0.52
CA THR A 94 3.99 -12.70 -0.92
C THR A 94 3.25 -13.97 -1.33
N SER A 95 3.34 -15.03 -0.52
CA SER A 95 2.58 -16.27 -0.73
C SER A 95 1.07 -16.03 -0.59
N ASP A 96 0.63 -15.29 0.43
CA ASP A 96 -0.77 -14.93 0.62
C ASP A 96 -1.32 -14.14 -0.57
N LEU A 97 -0.57 -13.15 -1.07
CA LEU A 97 -0.95 -12.37 -2.25
C LEU A 97 -0.97 -13.22 -3.53
N SER A 98 -0.04 -14.16 -3.70
CA SER A 98 -0.07 -15.12 -4.81
C SER A 98 -1.32 -15.99 -4.79
N ASN A 99 -1.73 -16.48 -3.62
CA ASN A 99 -2.97 -17.26 -3.44
C ASN A 99 -4.21 -16.39 -3.70
N PHE A 100 -4.21 -15.15 -3.21
CA PHE A 100 -5.26 -14.17 -3.46
C PHE A 100 -5.47 -13.91 -4.96
N LEU A 101 -4.39 -13.65 -5.71
CA LEU A 101 -4.42 -13.43 -7.15
C LEU A 101 -4.91 -14.66 -7.92
N SER A 102 -4.52 -15.85 -7.47
CA SER A 102 -4.95 -17.11 -8.07
C SER A 102 -6.43 -17.39 -7.83
N ALA A 103 -6.93 -17.13 -6.62
CA ALA A 103 -8.35 -17.29 -6.28
C ALA A 103 -9.26 -16.34 -7.08
N LEU A 104 -8.79 -15.12 -7.37
CA LEU A 104 -9.50 -14.16 -8.22
C LEU A 104 -9.31 -14.39 -9.72
N GLN A 105 -8.47 -15.37 -10.11
CA GLN A 105 -8.12 -15.67 -11.51
C GLN A 105 -7.59 -14.46 -12.29
N ILE A 106 -6.82 -13.59 -11.59
CA ILE A 106 -6.26 -12.37 -12.18
C ILE A 106 -4.95 -12.71 -12.87
N SER A 107 -4.93 -12.60 -14.20
CA SER A 107 -3.75 -12.77 -15.05
C SER A 107 -4.09 -12.40 -16.50
N PRO A 108 -3.28 -11.57 -17.21
CA PRO A 108 -2.14 -10.81 -16.67
C PRO A 108 -2.57 -9.61 -15.81
N PHE A 109 -1.63 -9.06 -15.05
CA PHE A 109 -1.82 -7.86 -14.24
C PHE A 109 -0.51 -7.08 -14.08
N ALA A 110 -0.61 -5.83 -13.63
CA ALA A 110 0.52 -5.00 -13.20
C ALA A 110 0.36 -4.61 -11.73
N ILE A 111 1.42 -4.10 -11.10
CA ILE A 111 1.38 -3.68 -9.70
C ILE A 111 1.69 -2.19 -9.59
N LEU A 112 0.90 -1.48 -8.79
CA LEU A 112 1.22 -0.16 -8.27
C LEU A 112 1.41 -0.26 -6.76
N ALA A 113 2.58 0.09 -6.27
CA ALA A 113 2.90 0.02 -4.85
C ALA A 113 3.22 1.40 -4.29
N SER A 114 2.76 1.67 -3.08
CA SER A 114 3.08 2.88 -2.32
C SER A 114 3.92 2.52 -1.11
N SER A 115 5.01 3.26 -0.85
CA SER A 115 5.79 3.23 0.39
C SER A 115 6.12 1.80 0.87
N GLY A 116 5.59 1.39 2.04
CA GLY A 116 5.71 0.03 2.59
C GLY A 116 5.06 -1.08 1.75
N GLY A 117 4.41 -0.77 0.63
CA GLY A 117 3.94 -1.75 -0.35
C GLY A 117 5.05 -2.27 -1.27
N ALA A 118 6.15 -1.50 -1.43
CA ALA A 118 7.24 -1.84 -2.34
C ALA A 118 7.90 -3.20 -2.06
N PRO A 119 8.21 -3.60 -0.81
CA PRO A 119 8.78 -4.91 -0.50
C PRO A 119 7.97 -6.07 -1.08
N TYR A 120 6.65 -6.00 -0.98
CA TYR A 120 5.75 -7.06 -1.46
C TYR A 120 5.62 -7.08 -2.97
N ALA A 121 5.60 -5.90 -3.62
CA ALA A 121 5.61 -5.80 -5.07
C ALA A 121 6.88 -6.41 -5.67
N LEU A 122 8.03 -6.04 -5.13
CA LEU A 122 9.34 -6.54 -5.57
C LEU A 122 9.50 -8.04 -5.28
N SER A 123 9.04 -8.51 -4.11
CA SER A 123 9.04 -9.94 -3.79
C SER A 123 8.16 -10.75 -4.75
N LEU A 124 6.95 -10.29 -5.09
CA LEU A 124 6.11 -10.92 -6.10
C LEU A 124 6.81 -11.02 -7.46
N ALA A 125 7.59 -10.01 -7.84
CA ALA A 125 8.34 -9.99 -9.09
C ALA A 125 9.51 -10.99 -9.15
N THR A 126 9.99 -11.48 -8.00
CA THR A 126 11.02 -12.56 -7.99
C THR A 126 10.41 -13.94 -8.23
N VAL A 127 9.14 -14.14 -7.84
CA VAL A 127 8.49 -15.47 -7.89
C VAL A 127 7.51 -15.64 -9.03
N LEU A 128 6.91 -14.55 -9.54
CA LEU A 128 5.94 -14.62 -10.63
C LEU A 128 6.62 -14.51 -11.99
N ALA A 129 6.10 -15.26 -12.96
CA ALA A 129 6.57 -15.16 -14.33
C ALA A 129 6.18 -13.80 -14.97
N PRO A 130 7.02 -13.21 -15.86
CA PRO A 130 6.69 -11.97 -16.59
C PRO A 130 5.44 -12.10 -17.48
N SER A 131 5.01 -13.31 -17.81
CA SER A 131 3.74 -13.55 -18.49
C SER A 131 2.52 -13.21 -17.64
N ARG A 132 2.64 -13.28 -16.30
CA ARG A 132 1.57 -12.95 -15.35
C ARG A 132 1.69 -11.52 -14.83
N LEU A 133 2.87 -11.14 -14.32
CA LEU A 133 3.16 -9.78 -13.79
C LEU A 133 3.90 -9.01 -14.87
N LYS A 134 3.26 -7.99 -15.45
CA LYS A 134 3.74 -7.26 -16.61
C LYS A 134 4.64 -6.07 -16.30
N GLY A 135 4.48 -5.47 -15.14
CA GLY A 135 5.25 -4.32 -14.69
C GLY A 135 4.92 -3.89 -13.28
N ILE A 136 5.81 -3.13 -12.68
CA ILE A 136 5.67 -2.56 -11.35
C ILE A 136 5.94 -1.07 -11.40
N ALA A 137 5.06 -0.28 -10.80
CA ALA A 137 5.28 1.13 -10.48
C ALA A 137 5.36 1.29 -8.96
N VAL A 138 6.32 2.06 -8.46
CA VAL A 138 6.53 2.30 -7.03
C VAL A 138 6.58 3.78 -6.74
N PHE A 139 5.77 4.25 -5.80
CA PHE A 139 5.82 5.59 -5.25
C PHE A 139 6.45 5.57 -3.86
N SER A 140 7.47 6.43 -3.65
CA SER A 140 8.10 6.64 -2.33
C SER A 140 8.41 5.33 -1.60
N GLY A 141 8.89 4.32 -2.35
CA GLY A 141 9.07 2.96 -1.84
C GLY A 141 10.01 2.90 -0.66
N LEU A 142 9.67 2.08 0.33
CA LEU A 142 10.63 1.64 1.32
C LEU A 142 11.50 0.53 0.70
N TYR A 143 12.79 0.56 0.99
CA TYR A 143 13.76 -0.44 0.55
C TYR A 143 14.56 -0.96 1.75
N PRO A 144 15.36 -2.06 1.60
CA PRO A 144 16.16 -2.56 2.70
C PRO A 144 17.01 -1.48 3.37
N LEU A 145 16.95 -1.35 4.69
CA LEU A 145 17.70 -0.32 5.43
C LEU A 145 19.21 -0.38 5.17
N ALA A 146 19.73 -1.56 4.81
CA ALA A 146 21.12 -1.78 4.42
C ALA A 146 21.53 -0.99 3.15
N LEU A 147 20.60 -0.53 2.33
CA LEU A 147 20.86 0.32 1.17
C LEU A 147 21.15 1.79 1.53
N GLY A 148 21.00 2.15 2.80
CA GLY A 148 21.32 3.46 3.32
C GLY A 148 20.08 4.23 3.80
N SER A 149 19.98 4.43 5.11
CA SER A 149 18.90 5.16 5.77
C SER A 149 19.26 6.60 6.11
N GLN A 150 20.34 7.15 5.53
CA GLN A 150 20.73 8.54 5.74
C GLN A 150 19.65 9.49 5.26
N GLY A 151 19.26 10.42 6.11
CA GLY A 151 18.17 11.37 5.84
C GLY A 151 16.80 10.86 6.30
N MET A 152 16.67 9.62 6.76
CA MET A 152 15.42 9.13 7.37
C MET A 152 15.15 9.87 8.67
N GLN A 153 13.91 10.33 8.86
CA GLN A 153 13.48 10.91 10.12
C GLN A 153 13.66 9.90 11.27
N TRP A 154 13.99 10.41 12.46
CA TRP A 154 14.29 9.54 13.61
C TRP A 154 13.13 8.63 14.04
N SER A 155 11.88 9.07 13.89
CA SER A 155 10.70 8.31 14.34
C SER A 155 10.44 7.06 13.50
N PRO A 156 10.35 7.09 12.15
CA PRO A 156 10.27 5.86 11.35
C PRO A 156 11.51 4.99 11.51
N TRP A 157 12.71 5.59 11.56
CA TRP A 157 13.94 4.83 11.78
C TRP A 157 13.88 4.04 13.10
N LEU A 158 13.46 4.69 14.19
CA LEU A 158 13.34 4.05 15.50
C LEU A 158 12.29 2.91 15.49
N VAL A 159 11.15 3.10 14.81
CA VAL A 159 10.13 2.05 14.67
C VAL A 159 10.73 0.83 13.99
N TYR A 160 11.43 0.99 12.87
CA TYR A 160 12.04 -0.13 12.13
C TYR A 160 13.15 -0.83 12.90
N GLN A 161 13.88 -0.12 13.77
CA GLN A 161 14.94 -0.72 14.60
C GLN A 161 14.38 -1.47 15.82
N LEU A 162 13.35 -0.94 16.46
CA LEU A 162 12.85 -1.46 17.73
C LEU A 162 11.68 -2.44 17.60
N ALA A 163 10.92 -2.38 16.49
CA ALA A 163 9.70 -3.17 16.36
C ALA A 163 9.94 -4.69 16.49
N TYR A 164 11.10 -5.17 16.07
CA TYR A 164 11.48 -6.56 16.22
C TYR A 164 11.76 -6.94 17.69
N TYR A 165 12.44 -6.07 18.45
CA TYR A 165 12.87 -6.37 19.82
C TYR A 165 11.79 -6.10 20.87
N THR A 166 10.90 -5.17 20.60
CA THR A 166 9.88 -4.71 21.56
C THR A 166 8.47 -4.69 20.96
N PRO A 167 8.01 -5.76 20.30
CA PRO A 167 6.75 -5.73 19.55
C PRO A 167 5.54 -5.37 20.41
N SER A 168 5.43 -5.94 21.63
CA SER A 168 4.28 -5.68 22.51
C SER A 168 4.21 -4.24 23.02
N LEU A 169 5.37 -3.64 23.31
CA LEU A 169 5.44 -2.24 23.74
C LEU A 169 5.00 -1.29 22.63
N LEU A 170 5.55 -1.48 21.42
CA LEU A 170 5.19 -0.67 20.26
C LEU A 170 3.72 -0.89 19.85
N TYR A 171 3.22 -2.14 19.94
CA TYR A 171 1.80 -2.41 19.75
C TYR A 171 0.94 -1.54 20.67
N SER A 172 1.23 -1.59 21.98
CA SER A 172 0.45 -0.85 22.95
C SER A 172 0.51 0.67 22.71
N ALA A 173 1.70 1.19 22.41
CA ALA A 173 1.89 2.61 22.12
C ALA A 173 1.14 3.03 20.84
N PHE A 174 1.26 2.26 19.76
CA PHE A 174 0.58 2.53 18.49
C PHE A 174 -0.94 2.39 18.63
N ASP A 175 -1.42 1.34 19.32
CA ASP A 175 -2.87 1.14 19.51
C ASP A 175 -3.50 2.27 20.32
N VAL A 176 -2.81 2.77 21.36
CA VAL A 176 -3.29 3.90 22.14
C VAL A 176 -3.28 5.20 21.35
N GLN A 177 -2.22 5.46 20.58
CA GLN A 177 -2.05 6.74 19.86
C GLN A 177 -2.84 6.80 18.55
N VAL A 178 -3.00 5.69 17.87
CA VAL A 178 -3.60 5.60 16.53
C VAL A 178 -4.84 4.72 16.52
N GLY A 179 -4.69 3.46 16.94
CA GLY A 179 -5.75 2.46 16.80
C GLY A 179 -7.05 2.84 17.53
N ARG A 180 -6.96 3.24 18.78
CA ARG A 180 -8.15 3.64 19.57
C ARG A 180 -8.82 4.90 19.02
N LEU A 181 -8.03 5.88 18.58
CA LEU A 181 -8.58 7.10 17.95
C LEU A 181 -9.28 6.78 16.63
N ALA A 182 -8.70 5.90 15.83
CA ALA A 182 -9.29 5.49 14.55
C ALA A 182 -10.62 4.75 14.71
N ARG A 183 -10.76 3.96 15.80
CA ARG A 183 -11.98 3.20 16.13
C ARG A 183 -13.01 3.97 16.95
N ASP A 184 -12.71 5.21 17.36
CA ASP A 184 -13.66 6.08 18.06
C ASP A 184 -14.67 6.66 17.08
N VAL A 185 -15.85 5.98 16.96
CA VAL A 185 -16.94 6.38 16.07
C VAL A 185 -17.73 7.60 16.59
N GLU A 186 -17.59 7.94 17.87
CA GLU A 186 -18.28 9.09 18.47
C GLU A 186 -17.55 10.40 18.17
N LYS A 187 -16.22 10.34 17.99
CA LYS A 187 -15.36 11.52 17.77
C LYS A 187 -14.37 11.28 16.63
N PRO A 188 -14.85 10.99 15.41
CA PRO A 188 -13.99 10.65 14.27
C PRO A 188 -13.02 11.76 13.86
N GLU A 189 -13.35 13.02 14.16
CA GLU A 189 -12.50 14.18 13.92
C GLU A 189 -11.19 14.14 14.71
N ARG A 190 -11.16 13.46 15.86
CA ARG A 190 -9.93 13.34 16.68
C ARG A 190 -8.85 12.55 15.94
N PHE A 191 -9.24 11.53 15.21
CA PHE A 191 -8.29 10.78 14.39
C PHE A 191 -7.77 11.61 13.22
N GLU A 192 -8.65 12.33 12.52
CA GLU A 192 -8.23 13.24 11.45
C GLU A 192 -7.24 14.30 11.98
N HIS A 193 -7.54 14.91 13.12
CA HIS A 193 -6.63 15.87 13.75
C HIS A 193 -5.27 15.23 14.09
N ALA A 194 -5.26 14.00 14.61
CA ALA A 194 -4.01 13.29 14.92
C ALA A 194 -3.17 13.02 13.67
N VAL A 195 -3.79 12.57 12.57
CA VAL A 195 -3.13 12.36 11.28
C VAL A 195 -2.58 13.68 10.75
N MET A 196 -3.38 14.75 10.73
CA MET A 196 -2.94 16.05 10.25
C MET A 196 -1.83 16.65 11.11
N HIS A 197 -1.85 16.40 12.43
CA HIS A 197 -0.76 16.81 13.31
C HIS A 197 0.56 16.08 12.99
N GLN A 198 0.50 14.77 12.70
CA GLN A 198 1.69 14.03 12.27
C GLN A 198 2.25 14.53 10.93
N MET A 199 1.38 15.06 10.06
CA MET A 199 1.82 15.65 8.78
C MET A 199 2.63 16.95 8.98
N GLN A 200 2.45 17.69 10.07
CA GLN A 200 3.13 18.99 10.30
C GLN A 200 4.67 18.88 10.34
N GLY A 201 5.21 17.69 10.59
CA GLY A 201 6.66 17.43 10.53
C GLY A 201 7.19 17.10 9.13
N ARG A 202 6.34 17.13 8.09
CA ARG A 202 6.70 16.82 6.70
C ARG A 202 7.01 18.08 5.90
N PRO A 203 7.68 17.95 4.73
CA PRO A 203 7.89 19.06 3.81
C PRO A 203 6.57 19.76 3.43
N GLU A 204 6.63 21.06 3.20
CA GLU A 204 5.46 21.88 2.85
C GLU A 204 4.72 21.35 1.60
N VAL A 205 5.45 20.79 0.65
CA VAL A 205 4.88 20.16 -0.57
C VAL A 205 3.94 19.00 -0.23
N ASP A 206 4.25 18.22 0.80
CA ASP A 206 3.36 17.15 1.29
C ASP A 206 2.11 17.71 1.96
N LEU A 207 2.25 18.79 2.75
CA LEU A 207 1.10 19.51 3.34
C LEU A 207 0.21 20.11 2.24
N ASN A 208 0.81 20.61 1.18
CA ASN A 208 0.07 21.12 0.02
C ASN A 208 -0.64 20.00 -0.75
N ALA A 209 -0.03 18.83 -0.89
CA ALA A 209 -0.68 17.65 -1.49
C ALA A 209 -1.92 17.21 -0.70
N MET A 210 -1.92 17.36 0.62
CA MET A 210 -3.09 17.09 1.47
C MET A 210 -4.27 18.06 1.27
N LYS A 211 -4.10 19.13 0.47
CA LYS A 211 -5.22 20.00 0.05
C LYS A 211 -6.04 19.37 -1.08
N ASP A 212 -5.48 18.39 -1.81
CA ASP A 212 -6.25 17.57 -2.76
C ASP A 212 -7.21 16.68 -1.96
N PRO A 213 -8.55 16.78 -2.18
CA PRO A 213 -9.52 16.03 -1.37
C PRO A 213 -9.36 14.51 -1.52
N GLY A 214 -8.95 14.03 -2.69
CA GLY A 214 -8.73 12.60 -2.95
C GLY A 214 -7.52 12.07 -2.18
N ILE A 215 -6.40 12.80 -2.19
CA ILE A 215 -5.21 12.45 -1.40
C ILE A 215 -5.50 12.50 0.10
N LYS A 216 -6.16 13.58 0.56
CA LYS A 216 -6.54 13.71 1.97
C LYS A 216 -7.42 12.54 2.43
N SER A 217 -8.46 12.22 1.66
CA SER A 217 -9.36 11.10 1.95
C SER A 217 -8.60 9.77 1.95
N ALA A 218 -7.76 9.51 0.95
CA ALA A 218 -6.97 8.29 0.86
C ALA A 218 -6.07 8.08 2.08
N VAL A 219 -5.39 9.13 2.55
CA VAL A 219 -4.51 9.07 3.73
C VAL A 219 -5.32 8.86 4.99
N ILE A 220 -6.38 9.64 5.24
CA ILE A 220 -7.14 9.56 6.48
C ILE A 220 -7.94 8.27 6.55
N GLU A 221 -8.73 7.96 5.53
CA GLU A 221 -9.59 6.79 5.55
C GLU A 221 -8.80 5.50 5.32
N GLY A 222 -7.73 5.53 4.53
CA GLY A 222 -6.80 4.40 4.38
C GLY A 222 -6.14 4.00 5.70
N ALA A 223 -5.71 4.99 6.50
CA ALA A 223 -5.13 4.75 7.82
C ALA A 223 -6.18 4.34 8.87
N ARG A 224 -7.39 4.95 8.84
CA ARG A 224 -8.51 4.57 9.70
C ARG A 224 -8.92 3.12 9.46
N GLU A 225 -9.13 2.77 8.21
CA GLU A 225 -9.52 1.42 7.80
C GLU A 225 -8.43 0.38 8.12
N ALA A 226 -7.16 0.75 8.05
CA ALA A 226 -6.04 -0.13 8.37
C ALA A 226 -6.18 -0.78 9.75
N VAL A 227 -6.62 -0.02 10.75
CA VAL A 227 -6.73 -0.45 12.15
C VAL A 227 -8.18 -0.67 12.59
N ARG A 228 -9.11 -0.83 11.65
CA ARG A 228 -10.55 -0.98 11.90
C ARG A 228 -10.88 -2.05 12.95
N VAL A 229 -10.25 -3.20 12.87
CA VAL A 229 -10.48 -4.33 13.78
C VAL A 229 -9.39 -4.41 14.85
N THR A 230 -8.14 -4.29 14.43
CA THR A 230 -6.96 -4.46 15.29
C THR A 230 -5.78 -3.67 14.74
N SER A 231 -4.84 -3.33 15.61
CA SER A 231 -3.55 -2.74 15.22
C SER A 231 -2.46 -3.79 14.95
N GLU A 232 -2.81 -5.08 15.00
CA GLU A 232 -1.83 -6.18 14.93
C GLU A 232 -1.08 -6.24 13.59
N GLY A 233 -1.77 -5.99 12.48
CA GLY A 233 -1.15 -5.95 11.15
C GLY A 233 -0.04 -4.92 11.07
N ALA A 234 -0.31 -3.68 11.50
CA ALA A 234 0.67 -2.60 11.51
C ALA A 234 1.91 -2.95 12.36
N MET A 235 1.68 -3.58 13.52
CA MET A 235 2.79 -3.92 14.41
C MET A 235 3.67 -5.03 13.85
N ARG A 236 3.07 -6.08 13.31
CA ARG A 236 3.82 -7.18 12.68
C ARG A 236 4.60 -6.71 11.46
N GLU A 237 3.96 -5.88 10.63
CA GLU A 237 4.60 -5.32 9.44
C GLU A 237 5.76 -4.38 9.82
N GLY A 238 5.59 -3.47 10.76
CA GLY A 238 6.67 -2.60 11.24
C GLY A 238 7.91 -3.37 11.68
N ALA A 239 7.72 -4.55 12.30
CA ALA A 239 8.83 -5.40 12.70
C ALA A 239 9.61 -5.98 11.50
N VAL A 240 8.94 -6.38 10.42
CA VAL A 240 9.61 -7.04 9.28
C VAL A 240 10.16 -6.06 8.26
N LEU A 241 9.62 -4.85 8.17
CA LEU A 241 10.11 -3.83 7.23
C LEU A 241 11.54 -3.36 7.55
N GLY A 242 11.94 -3.41 8.83
CA GLY A 242 13.30 -3.07 9.29
C GLY A 242 14.31 -4.21 9.18
N MET A 243 13.88 -5.42 8.80
CA MET A 243 14.71 -6.62 8.76
C MET A 243 15.16 -6.97 7.34
N GLU A 244 15.92 -8.06 7.20
CA GLU A 244 16.19 -8.67 5.91
C GLU A 244 14.89 -9.24 5.30
N TRP A 245 14.68 -8.97 4.01
CA TRP A 245 13.42 -9.29 3.33
C TRP A 245 13.34 -10.74 2.83
N GLY A 246 14.47 -11.47 2.82
CA GLY A 246 14.54 -12.87 2.41
C GLY A 246 14.55 -13.09 0.89
N PHE A 247 14.73 -12.03 0.09
CA PHE A 247 14.94 -12.10 -1.37
C PHE A 247 15.94 -11.02 -1.82
N ARG A 248 16.44 -11.13 -3.03
CA ARG A 248 17.39 -10.18 -3.61
C ARG A 248 16.72 -9.29 -4.65
N LEU A 249 17.07 -8.00 -4.67
CA LEU A 249 16.54 -7.05 -5.65
C LEU A 249 16.99 -7.39 -7.08
N GLU A 250 18.16 -7.99 -7.21
CA GLU A 250 18.72 -8.45 -8.49
C GLU A 250 17.88 -9.59 -9.14
N ASP A 251 17.02 -10.27 -8.37
CA ASP A 251 16.15 -11.35 -8.85
C ASP A 251 14.78 -10.85 -9.36
N VAL A 252 14.52 -9.54 -9.33
CA VAL A 252 13.32 -8.93 -9.91
C VAL A 252 13.33 -9.08 -11.42
N LYS A 253 12.26 -9.68 -12.00
CA LYS A 253 12.23 -10.13 -13.41
C LYS A 253 11.41 -9.25 -14.34
N VAL A 254 10.77 -8.22 -13.80
CA VAL A 254 9.82 -7.40 -14.57
C VAL A 254 10.25 -5.94 -14.60
N LYS A 255 9.81 -5.21 -15.62
CA LYS A 255 10.05 -3.77 -15.74
C LYS A 255 9.54 -3.06 -14.48
N THR A 256 10.38 -2.21 -13.92
CA THR A 256 10.09 -1.51 -12.66
C THR A 256 10.33 0.00 -12.86
N TRP A 257 9.31 0.81 -12.56
CA TRP A 257 9.37 2.27 -12.52
C TRP A 257 9.30 2.73 -11.08
N ILE A 258 10.20 3.62 -10.67
CA ILE A 258 10.31 4.13 -9.31
C ILE A 258 10.24 5.66 -9.37
N TRP A 259 9.22 6.24 -8.74
CA TRP A 259 9.10 7.68 -8.52
C TRP A 259 9.28 7.98 -7.03
N HIS A 260 10.19 8.88 -6.73
CA HIS A 260 10.56 9.19 -5.35
C HIS A 260 10.72 10.69 -5.13
N GLY A 261 10.31 11.17 -3.95
CA GLY A 261 10.52 12.57 -3.57
C GLY A 261 11.94 12.80 -3.00
N GLY A 262 12.63 13.84 -3.46
CA GLY A 262 13.95 14.22 -2.94
C GLY A 262 13.91 14.68 -1.48
N LEU A 263 12.77 15.25 -1.05
CA LEU A 263 12.52 15.72 0.32
C LEU A 263 11.90 14.66 1.24
N ASP A 264 11.81 13.42 0.78
CA ASP A 264 11.20 12.33 1.54
C ASP A 264 12.04 11.93 2.75
N GLY A 265 11.56 12.28 3.96
CA GLY A 265 12.18 11.89 5.22
C GLY A 265 11.62 10.59 5.83
N GLN A 266 10.62 9.96 5.19
CA GLN A 266 10.07 8.67 5.63
C GLN A 266 10.86 7.50 5.06
N ALA A 267 11.14 7.57 3.75
CA ALA A 267 12.00 6.66 3.00
C ALA A 267 12.91 7.54 2.12
N PRO A 268 14.17 7.79 2.52
CA PRO A 268 15.03 8.72 1.80
C PRO A 268 15.34 8.30 0.36
N ALA A 269 15.45 9.27 -0.55
CA ALA A 269 15.65 9.05 -1.99
C ALA A 269 16.94 8.26 -2.33
N ASN A 270 17.97 8.31 -1.48
CA ASN A 270 19.18 7.49 -1.65
C ASN A 270 18.88 5.98 -1.62
N MET A 271 17.86 5.54 -0.84
CA MET A 271 17.43 4.14 -0.84
C MET A 271 16.83 3.74 -2.20
N ALA A 272 16.01 4.62 -2.81
CA ALA A 272 15.43 4.39 -4.13
C ALA A 272 16.50 4.34 -5.23
N ARG A 273 17.47 5.24 -5.20
CA ARG A 273 18.62 5.24 -6.12
C ARG A 273 19.42 3.93 -6.02
N ALA A 274 19.80 3.54 -4.79
CA ALA A 274 20.53 2.30 -4.55
C ALA A 274 19.72 1.04 -4.90
N ALA A 275 18.40 1.04 -4.70
CA ALA A 275 17.54 -0.05 -5.13
C ALA A 275 17.45 -0.14 -6.66
N GLY A 276 17.35 1.01 -7.34
CA GLY A 276 17.32 1.07 -8.81
C GLY A 276 18.58 0.53 -9.46
N GLU A 277 19.77 0.76 -8.84
CA GLU A 277 21.03 0.17 -9.32
C GLU A 277 21.06 -1.37 -9.21
N LYS A 278 20.28 -1.93 -8.29
CA LYS A 278 20.21 -3.38 -8.05
C LYS A 278 19.10 -4.08 -8.84
N ILE A 279 17.99 -3.40 -9.11
CA ILE A 279 16.85 -3.98 -9.83
C ILE A 279 17.13 -3.93 -11.33
N PRO A 280 17.21 -5.09 -12.04
CA PRO A 280 17.54 -5.12 -13.47
C PRO A 280 16.55 -4.29 -14.30
N GLY A 281 17.06 -3.30 -15.04
CA GLY A 281 16.28 -2.46 -15.94
C GLY A 281 15.27 -1.53 -15.26
N ALA A 282 15.45 -1.25 -13.97
CA ALA A 282 14.62 -0.26 -13.29
C ALA A 282 14.87 1.16 -13.83
N GLU A 283 13.80 1.93 -13.92
CA GLU A 283 13.83 3.36 -14.19
C GLU A 283 13.51 4.12 -12.91
N VAL A 284 14.45 4.94 -12.44
CA VAL A 284 14.29 5.74 -11.20
C VAL A 284 14.23 7.20 -11.55
N GLU A 285 13.15 7.87 -11.17
CA GLU A 285 13.01 9.31 -11.24
C GLU A 285 12.86 9.87 -9.81
N VAL A 286 13.84 10.68 -9.39
CA VAL A 286 13.73 11.42 -8.14
C VAL A 286 13.31 12.85 -8.46
N LEU A 287 12.20 13.28 -7.90
CA LEU A 287 11.69 14.64 -7.99
C LEU A 287 12.23 15.40 -6.78
N GLU A 288 13.29 16.17 -7.00
CA GLU A 288 14.09 16.75 -5.91
C GLU A 288 13.30 17.70 -4.99
N GLU A 289 12.23 18.34 -5.52
CA GLU A 289 11.41 19.30 -4.78
C GLU A 289 10.13 18.66 -4.18
N GLU A 290 9.91 17.34 -4.39
CA GLU A 290 8.72 16.64 -3.89
C GLU A 290 9.04 15.83 -2.64
N GLY A 291 8.01 15.56 -1.83
CA GLY A 291 8.07 14.74 -0.63
C GLY A 291 7.49 13.35 -0.83
N HIS A 292 7.12 12.71 0.28
CA HIS A 292 6.59 11.35 0.31
C HIS A 292 5.21 11.22 -0.34
N VAL A 293 4.34 12.21 -0.11
CA VAL A 293 2.93 12.22 -0.58
C VAL A 293 2.81 12.99 -1.89
N SER A 294 3.51 14.10 -2.02
CA SER A 294 3.37 14.99 -3.17
C SER A 294 3.82 14.36 -4.48
N VAL A 295 4.82 13.46 -4.45
CA VAL A 295 5.25 12.71 -5.62
C VAL A 295 4.13 11.81 -6.19
N VAL A 296 3.25 11.27 -5.34
CA VAL A 296 2.09 10.50 -5.77
C VAL A 296 1.16 11.38 -6.61
N LEU A 297 0.82 12.56 -6.09
CA LEU A 297 -0.04 13.52 -6.80
C LEU A 297 0.54 13.91 -8.17
N LYS A 298 1.86 14.10 -8.24
CA LYS A 298 2.57 14.51 -9.45
C LYS A 298 2.69 13.42 -10.51
N ARG A 299 2.73 12.15 -10.12
CA ARG A 299 3.06 11.02 -11.03
C ARG A 299 2.00 9.94 -11.15
N ARG A 300 0.91 9.98 -10.35
CA ARG A 300 -0.13 8.94 -10.36
C ARG A 300 -0.72 8.67 -11.75
N GLU A 301 -0.93 9.70 -12.55
CA GLU A 301 -1.46 9.54 -13.91
C GLU A 301 -0.45 8.85 -14.84
N MET A 302 0.80 9.31 -14.84
CA MET A 302 1.90 8.69 -15.62
C MET A 302 2.11 7.23 -15.22
N ALA A 303 2.06 6.91 -13.93
CA ALA A 303 2.22 5.54 -13.46
C ALA A 303 1.11 4.63 -14.00
N LEU A 304 -0.15 5.09 -13.97
CA LEU A 304 -1.27 4.35 -14.54
C LEU A 304 -1.10 4.14 -16.06
N ASP A 305 -0.58 5.14 -16.80
CA ASP A 305 -0.32 5.01 -18.24
C ASP A 305 0.78 3.99 -18.51
N ARG A 306 1.92 4.05 -17.81
CA ARG A 306 3.01 3.06 -17.94
C ARG A 306 2.56 1.64 -17.65
N LEU A 307 1.77 1.45 -16.58
CA LEU A 307 1.23 0.14 -16.24
C LEU A 307 0.20 -0.36 -17.26
N LYS A 308 -0.63 0.54 -17.79
CA LYS A 308 -1.59 0.21 -18.87
C LYS A 308 -0.85 -0.21 -20.13
N GLU A 309 0.15 0.54 -20.57
CA GLU A 309 1.01 0.18 -21.71
C GLU A 309 1.59 -1.23 -21.50
N SER A 310 2.21 -1.52 -20.34
CA SER A 310 2.79 -2.82 -20.04
C SER A 310 1.78 -3.98 -20.08
N LEU A 311 0.50 -3.71 -19.81
CA LEU A 311 -0.57 -4.71 -19.92
C LEU A 311 -1.05 -4.94 -21.35
N LEU A 312 -0.97 -3.93 -22.22
CA LEU A 312 -1.44 -3.99 -23.60
C LEU A 312 -0.35 -4.46 -24.58
N ASP A 313 0.92 -4.17 -24.28
CA ASP A 313 2.09 -4.54 -25.12
C ASP A 313 2.48 -6.02 -25.00
N SER A 314 1.57 -6.88 -24.58
CA SER A 314 1.88 -8.31 -24.44
C SER A 314 1.66 -9.04 -25.74
N PRO A 315 2.67 -9.78 -26.25
CA PRO A 315 2.51 -10.70 -27.37
C PRO A 315 1.55 -11.83 -27.03
#